data_7d31013beffa5607bbe75034553af8c9
#
_entry.id   7d31013beffa5607bbe75034553af8c9
#
_cell.length_a   1.000
_cell.length_b   1.000
_cell.length_c   1.000
_cell.angle_alpha   90.00
_cell.angle_beta   90.00
_cell.angle_gamma   90.00
#
_symmetry.space_group_name_H-M   'P 1'
#
loop_
_entity.id
_entity.type
_entity.pdbx_description
1 polymer ?
#
loop_
_entity_poly.entity_id
_entity_poly.type
_entity_poly.pdbx_seq_one_letter_code
_entity_poly.pdbx_strand_id
1 'polypeptide(L)'
;MSAEAVADLVAAAEASGQVLAVRMPVDDENADEPWKMSPSRRPKTKPADVVVPPNIKVTVADQVYIDRTGLPSAMIAQLVRVAAFQNPEFYRAQAMRLPTFGKPRVVSCAELHPRHIALPRGCFDEAVEVLTEHGAQAKLDDQRSDGTPLPNTVEFLGELRPPQRR
;
A
#
# COMPACT_ATOMS: atom_id res chain seq x y z
N MET A 1 17.70 14.35 36.27
CA MET A 1 18.50 13.74 35.20
C MET A 1 19.59 14.75 34.81
N SER A 2 20.87 14.31 34.79
CA SER A 2 21.97 15.17 34.34
C SER A 2 21.98 15.29 32.82
N ALA A 3 22.58 16.36 32.28
CA ALA A 3 22.70 16.57 30.85
C ALA A 3 23.47 15.42 30.15
N GLU A 4 24.44 14.82 30.84
CA GLU A 4 25.17 13.64 30.34
C GLU A 4 24.28 12.41 30.19
N ALA A 5 23.39 12.14 31.13
CA ALA A 5 22.47 10.99 31.02
C ALA A 5 21.46 11.14 29.87
N VAL A 6 21.12 12.37 29.48
CA VAL A 6 20.28 12.65 28.31
C VAL A 6 21.07 12.43 27.01
N ALA A 7 22.33 12.85 26.97
CA ALA A 7 23.20 12.66 25.81
C ALA A 7 23.44 11.15 25.54
N ASP A 8 23.67 10.35 26.59
CA ASP A 8 23.86 8.91 26.48
C ASP A 8 22.58 8.20 25.97
N LEU A 9 21.40 8.64 26.42
CA LEU A 9 20.12 8.13 25.93
C LEU A 9 19.87 8.47 24.45
N VAL A 10 20.24 9.68 24.02
CA VAL A 10 20.13 10.09 22.63
C VAL A 10 21.08 9.28 21.76
N ALA A 11 22.35 9.10 22.16
CA ALA A 11 23.31 8.29 21.42
C ALA A 11 22.88 6.82 21.32
N ALA A 12 22.31 6.25 22.40
CA ALA A 12 21.76 4.89 22.38
C ALA A 12 20.53 4.75 21.47
N ALA A 13 19.66 5.76 21.42
CA ALA A 13 18.50 5.79 20.54
C ALA A 13 18.92 5.91 19.06
N GLU A 14 19.90 6.74 18.75
CA GLU A 14 20.48 6.87 17.40
C GLU A 14 21.12 5.56 16.95
N ALA A 15 21.89 4.90 17.80
CA ALA A 15 22.49 3.60 17.50
C ALA A 15 21.47 2.48 17.28
N SER A 16 20.28 2.57 17.92
CA SER A 16 19.21 1.58 17.75
C SER A 16 18.35 1.79 16.50
N GLY A 17 18.52 2.91 15.78
CA GLY A 17 17.72 3.28 14.62
C GLY A 17 16.25 3.56 14.93
N GLN A 18 15.87 3.66 16.21
CA GLN A 18 14.51 3.96 16.68
C GLN A 18 14.26 5.45 16.91
N VAL A 19 14.98 6.32 16.24
CA VAL A 19 14.72 7.76 16.33
C VAL A 19 13.38 8.08 15.67
N LEU A 20 12.35 8.22 16.49
CA LEU A 20 11.09 8.85 16.12
C LEU A 20 11.39 10.32 15.81
N ALA A 21 11.48 10.62 14.54
CA ALA A 21 11.95 11.84 13.94
C ALA A 21 11.43 13.12 14.62
N VAL A 22 12.25 13.73 15.42
CA VAL A 22 12.32 15.19 15.44
C VAL A 22 13.09 15.56 14.16
N ARG A 23 12.48 16.34 13.26
CA ARG A 23 13.20 16.94 12.13
C ARG A 23 14.25 17.86 12.70
N MET A 24 15.45 17.34 12.89
CA MET A 24 16.61 18.18 13.02
C MET A 24 16.94 18.65 11.60
N PRO A 25 17.11 19.94 11.36
CA PRO A 25 17.69 20.39 10.10
C PRO A 25 19.07 19.74 10.02
N VAL A 26 19.25 18.90 9.01
CA VAL A 26 20.58 18.47 8.60
C VAL A 26 21.30 19.74 8.22
N ASP A 27 22.56 19.90 8.61
CA ASP A 27 23.42 21.02 8.24
C ASP A 27 23.31 21.27 6.74
N ASP A 28 22.45 22.22 6.40
CA ASP A 28 22.19 22.60 5.03
C ASP A 28 22.78 24.00 4.88
N GLU A 29 23.66 24.20 3.90
CA GLU A 29 24.26 25.49 3.57
C GLU A 29 23.22 26.60 3.34
N ASN A 30 21.94 26.22 3.23
CA ASN A 30 20.79 27.12 3.05
C ASN A 30 19.90 27.26 4.30
N ALA A 31 20.37 26.90 5.49
CA ALA A 31 19.58 27.00 6.72
C ALA A 31 19.07 28.45 6.99
N ASP A 32 19.79 29.46 6.50
CA ASP A 32 19.40 30.86 6.62
C ASP A 32 18.33 31.30 5.60
N GLU A 33 18.04 30.47 4.59
CA GLU A 33 17.06 30.75 3.54
C GLU A 33 16.03 29.61 3.40
N PRO A 34 15.18 29.38 4.43
CA PRO A 34 14.28 28.22 4.45
C PRO A 34 13.25 28.17 3.31
N TRP A 35 13.01 29.32 2.64
CA TRP A 35 12.14 29.39 1.46
C TRP A 35 12.79 28.85 0.18
N LYS A 36 14.11 28.63 0.16
CA LYS A 36 14.84 28.00 -0.95
C LYS A 36 14.94 26.50 -0.80
N MET A 37 14.59 25.96 0.37
CA MET A 37 14.58 24.52 0.59
C MET A 37 13.56 23.86 -0.32
N SER A 38 14.01 23.00 -1.21
CA SER A 38 13.11 22.10 -1.94
C SER A 38 12.29 21.31 -0.95
N PRO A 39 10.95 21.20 -1.14
CA PRO A 39 10.14 20.32 -0.28
C PRO A 39 10.83 18.96 -0.25
N SER A 40 11.19 18.50 0.95
CA SER A 40 12.00 17.31 1.15
C SER A 40 11.34 16.13 0.41
N ARG A 41 11.76 15.90 -0.83
CA ARG A 41 11.62 14.59 -1.44
C ARG A 41 12.45 13.69 -0.55
N ARG A 42 11.81 12.95 0.34
CA ARG A 42 12.47 11.80 0.95
C ARG A 42 13.12 11.06 -0.19
N PRO A 43 14.47 10.91 -0.23
CA PRO A 43 15.03 9.99 -1.18
C PRO A 43 14.23 8.70 -1.00
N LYS A 44 13.74 8.11 -2.09
CA LYS A 44 13.23 6.75 -2.06
C LYS A 44 14.45 5.90 -1.69
N THR A 45 14.74 5.79 -0.41
CA THR A 45 15.70 4.84 0.10
C THR A 45 15.17 3.49 -0.39
N LYS A 46 15.86 2.92 -1.39
CA LYS A 46 15.67 1.52 -1.70
C LYS A 46 15.79 0.82 -0.35
N PRO A 47 14.80 0.05 0.09
CA PRO A 47 14.92 -0.68 1.33
C PRO A 47 16.22 -1.47 1.24
N ALA A 48 17.13 -1.23 2.20
CA ALA A 48 18.40 -1.92 2.27
C ALA A 48 18.11 -3.42 2.20
N ASP A 49 18.79 -4.13 1.31
CA ASP A 49 18.90 -5.59 1.12
C ASP A 49 17.90 -6.46 1.92
N VAL A 50 16.63 -6.21 1.73
CA VAL A 50 15.63 -7.09 2.29
C VAL A 50 15.57 -8.32 1.36
N VAL A 51 16.03 -9.45 1.86
CA VAL A 51 15.97 -10.71 1.15
C VAL A 51 14.51 -11.05 0.90
N VAL A 52 14.07 -10.84 -0.34
CA VAL A 52 12.73 -11.21 -0.79
C VAL A 52 12.84 -12.61 -1.39
N PRO A 53 11.92 -13.54 -1.08
CA PRO A 53 11.89 -14.85 -1.73
C PRO A 53 11.82 -14.67 -3.25
N PRO A 54 12.65 -15.40 -4.04
CA PRO A 54 12.68 -15.23 -5.49
C PRO A 54 11.37 -15.65 -6.17
N ASN A 55 10.61 -16.55 -5.54
CA ASN A 55 9.33 -17.02 -6.04
C ASN A 55 8.26 -16.84 -4.96
N ILE A 56 7.19 -16.15 -5.30
CA ILE A 56 6.06 -15.90 -4.41
C ILE A 56 4.81 -16.53 -5.03
N LYS A 57 4.13 -17.39 -4.28
CA LYS A 57 2.88 -17.99 -4.74
C LYS A 57 1.77 -16.94 -4.72
N VAL A 58 1.10 -16.79 -5.87
CA VAL A 58 -0.07 -15.93 -6.06
C VAL A 58 -1.23 -16.80 -6.53
N THR A 59 -2.23 -16.97 -5.70
CA THR A 59 -3.44 -17.74 -6.03
C THR A 59 -4.55 -16.78 -6.40
N VAL A 60 -5.13 -16.95 -7.59
CA VAL A 60 -6.29 -16.18 -8.06
C VAL A 60 -7.53 -17.03 -7.94
N ALA A 61 -8.46 -16.61 -7.09
CA ALA A 61 -9.75 -17.27 -6.87
C ALA A 61 -10.88 -16.21 -6.86
N ASP A 62 -11.63 -16.11 -5.79
CA ASP A 62 -12.58 -15.02 -5.53
C ASP A 62 -11.85 -13.68 -5.33
N GLN A 63 -10.65 -13.73 -4.76
CA GLN A 63 -9.69 -12.63 -4.62
C GLN A 63 -8.31 -13.07 -5.12
N VAL A 64 -7.32 -12.19 -5.02
CA VAL A 64 -5.91 -12.49 -5.26
C VAL A 64 -5.22 -12.72 -3.93
N TYR A 65 -4.76 -13.94 -3.68
CA TYR A 65 -4.09 -14.34 -2.46
C TYR A 65 -2.59 -14.43 -2.68
N ILE A 66 -1.82 -13.61 -2.00
CA ILE A 66 -0.36 -13.58 -2.07
C ILE A 66 0.21 -14.20 -0.81
N ASP A 67 1.05 -15.23 -0.93
CA ASP A 67 1.72 -15.83 0.21
C ASP A 67 2.67 -14.79 0.84
N ARG A 68 2.44 -14.49 2.12
CA ARG A 68 3.25 -13.51 2.87
C ARG A 68 4.45 -14.12 3.60
N THR A 69 4.64 -15.43 3.48
CA THR A 69 5.72 -16.12 4.18
C THR A 69 7.07 -15.61 3.69
N GLY A 70 7.88 -15.06 4.60
CA GLY A 70 9.18 -14.49 4.27
C GLY A 70 9.13 -13.12 3.58
N LEU A 71 7.94 -12.52 3.40
CA LEU A 71 7.86 -11.16 2.90
C LEU A 71 8.20 -10.13 3.98
N PRO A 72 9.02 -9.12 3.64
CA PRO A 72 9.32 -8.02 4.54
C PRO A 72 8.09 -7.15 4.80
N SER A 73 8.01 -6.60 6.00
CA SER A 73 6.87 -5.74 6.40
C SER A 73 6.67 -4.53 5.49
N ALA A 74 7.76 -3.98 4.94
CA ALA A 74 7.70 -2.87 3.98
C ALA A 74 6.99 -3.27 2.69
N MET A 75 7.25 -4.47 2.16
CA MET A 75 6.60 -5.00 0.97
C MET A 75 5.14 -5.35 1.23
N ILE A 76 4.82 -5.94 2.39
CA ILE A 76 3.44 -6.17 2.81
C ILE A 76 2.67 -4.85 2.84
N ALA A 77 3.27 -3.79 3.40
CA ALA A 77 2.65 -2.47 3.44
C ALA A 77 2.46 -1.86 2.03
N GLN A 78 3.34 -2.13 1.08
CA GLN A 78 3.16 -1.71 -0.32
C GLN A 78 2.01 -2.46 -0.98
N LEU A 79 1.95 -3.78 -0.85
CA LEU A 79 0.85 -4.60 -1.39
C LEU A 79 -0.51 -4.17 -0.82
N VAL A 80 -0.59 -3.90 0.48
CA VAL A 80 -1.82 -3.37 1.10
C VAL A 80 -2.22 -2.01 0.51
N ARG A 81 -1.25 -1.17 0.13
CA ARG A 81 -1.52 0.15 -0.49
C ARG A 81 -2.06 0.05 -1.90
N VAL A 82 -1.74 -1.00 -2.65
CA VAL A 82 -2.30 -1.26 -3.98
C VAL A 82 -3.83 -1.32 -3.93
N ALA A 83 -4.38 -1.92 -2.86
CA ALA A 83 -5.82 -2.01 -2.65
C ALA A 83 -6.36 -0.91 -1.73
N ALA A 84 -5.71 0.25 -1.67
CA ALA A 84 -6.11 1.34 -0.80
C ALA A 84 -6.36 2.63 -1.59
N PHE A 85 -7.44 3.32 -1.25
CA PHE A 85 -7.80 4.59 -1.90
C PHE A 85 -8.24 5.66 -0.89
N GLN A 86 -8.17 6.91 -1.32
CA GLN A 86 -8.61 8.04 -0.51
C GLN A 86 -10.14 8.02 -0.37
N ASN A 87 -10.63 8.17 0.87
CA ASN A 87 -12.06 8.18 1.15
C ASN A 87 -12.72 9.49 0.69
N PRO A 88 -13.57 9.46 -0.35
CA PRO A 88 -14.22 10.69 -0.85
C PRO A 88 -15.10 11.38 0.18
N GLU A 89 -15.73 10.60 1.08
CA GLU A 89 -16.58 11.16 2.13
C GLU A 89 -15.80 11.96 3.17
N PHE A 90 -14.59 11.48 3.51
CA PHE A 90 -13.71 12.21 4.41
C PHE A 90 -13.37 13.58 3.82
N TYR A 91 -12.89 13.62 2.58
CA TYR A 91 -12.47 14.86 1.93
C TYR A 91 -13.63 15.79 1.63
N ARG A 92 -14.83 15.25 1.33
CA ARG A 92 -16.06 16.06 1.19
C ARG A 92 -16.43 16.73 2.51
N ALA A 93 -16.44 15.97 3.61
CA ALA A 93 -16.72 16.52 4.93
C ALA A 93 -15.70 17.58 5.33
N GLN A 94 -14.41 17.32 5.07
CA GLN A 94 -13.32 18.26 5.33
C GLN A 94 -13.49 19.57 4.53
N ALA A 95 -13.80 19.48 3.23
CA ALA A 95 -14.03 20.64 2.37
C ALA A 95 -15.21 21.49 2.85
N MET A 96 -16.26 20.85 3.36
CA MET A 96 -17.44 21.52 3.93
C MET A 96 -17.26 21.93 5.40
N ARG A 97 -16.07 21.75 5.99
CA ARG A 97 -15.77 21.99 7.40
C ARG A 97 -16.71 21.25 8.37
N LEU A 98 -17.20 20.08 7.95
CA LEU A 98 -18.01 19.19 8.77
C LEU A 98 -17.11 18.24 9.59
N PRO A 99 -17.63 17.70 10.70
CA PRO A 99 -16.89 16.71 11.48
C PRO A 99 -16.49 15.50 10.64
N THR A 100 -15.22 15.10 10.73
CA THR A 100 -14.66 13.93 10.05
C THR A 100 -14.54 12.71 10.97
N PHE A 101 -15.08 12.81 12.19
CA PHE A 101 -15.06 11.73 13.15
C PHE A 101 -15.75 10.48 12.61
N GLY A 102 -15.13 9.32 12.80
CA GLY A 102 -15.63 8.04 12.28
C GLY A 102 -15.44 7.83 10.77
N LYS A 103 -14.85 8.78 10.04
CA LYS A 103 -14.54 8.64 8.61
C LYS A 103 -13.03 8.46 8.43
N PRO A 104 -12.53 7.27 8.05
CA PRO A 104 -11.12 7.08 7.79
C PRO A 104 -10.69 7.88 6.55
N ARG A 105 -9.47 8.41 6.56
CA ARG A 105 -8.90 9.14 5.39
C ARG A 105 -8.66 8.22 4.21
N VAL A 106 -8.27 6.98 4.49
CA VAL A 106 -7.93 5.95 3.51
C VAL A 106 -8.78 4.72 3.80
N VAL A 107 -9.39 4.18 2.77
CA VAL A 107 -10.10 2.90 2.81
C VAL A 107 -9.17 1.85 2.21
N SER A 108 -8.93 0.77 2.93
CA SER A 108 -8.19 -0.39 2.43
C SER A 108 -9.15 -1.54 2.16
N CYS A 109 -9.06 -2.10 0.96
CA CYS A 109 -9.79 -3.30 0.56
C CYS A 109 -8.91 -4.57 0.67
N ALA A 110 -7.69 -4.43 1.18
CA ALA A 110 -6.81 -5.56 1.45
C ALA A 110 -7.18 -6.23 2.77
N GLU A 111 -7.16 -7.56 2.79
CA GLU A 111 -7.37 -8.36 3.99
C GLU A 111 -6.07 -9.10 4.35
N LEU A 112 -5.72 -9.05 5.62
CA LEU A 112 -4.52 -9.72 6.12
C LEU A 112 -4.90 -11.02 6.83
N HIS A 113 -4.56 -12.13 6.21
CA HIS A 113 -4.67 -13.46 6.80
C HIS A 113 -3.33 -13.90 7.43
N PRO A 114 -3.31 -14.93 8.29
CA PRO A 114 -2.08 -15.39 8.94
C PRO A 114 -0.95 -15.72 7.96
N ARG A 115 -1.26 -16.26 6.78
CA ARG A 115 -0.28 -16.68 5.77
C ARG A 115 -0.42 -15.98 4.42
N HIS A 116 -1.49 -15.22 4.19
CA HIS A 116 -1.77 -14.60 2.90
C HIS A 116 -2.18 -13.13 3.06
N ILE A 117 -1.96 -12.37 2.00
CA ILE A 117 -2.58 -11.07 1.79
C ILE A 117 -3.63 -11.28 0.71
N ALA A 118 -4.88 -10.96 1.01
CA ALA A 118 -5.96 -11.01 0.03
C ALA A 118 -6.21 -9.62 -0.54
N LEU A 119 -6.23 -9.50 -1.86
CA LEU A 119 -6.47 -8.27 -2.59
C LEU A 119 -7.65 -8.47 -3.56
N PRO A 120 -8.42 -7.43 -3.86
CA PRO A 120 -9.41 -7.48 -4.92
C PRO A 120 -8.79 -7.90 -6.26
N ARG A 121 -9.51 -8.66 -7.08
CA ARG A 121 -8.99 -9.17 -8.37
C ARG A 121 -8.50 -8.09 -9.32
N GLY A 122 -9.10 -6.90 -9.27
CA GLY A 122 -8.65 -5.76 -10.08
C GLY A 122 -7.26 -5.22 -9.73
N CYS A 123 -6.71 -5.61 -8.58
CA CYS A 123 -5.36 -5.21 -8.15
C CYS A 123 -4.27 -6.21 -8.56
N PHE A 124 -4.60 -7.22 -9.39
CA PHE A 124 -3.66 -8.30 -9.74
C PHE A 124 -2.41 -7.77 -10.44
N ASP A 125 -2.59 -6.99 -11.50
CA ASP A 125 -1.47 -6.51 -12.32
C ASP A 125 -0.53 -5.60 -11.52
N GLU A 126 -1.08 -4.65 -10.76
CA GLU A 126 -0.32 -3.76 -9.89
C GLU A 126 0.41 -4.53 -8.77
N ALA A 127 -0.23 -5.56 -8.23
CA ALA A 127 0.41 -6.41 -7.22
C ALA A 127 1.59 -7.19 -7.79
N VAL A 128 1.47 -7.74 -9.00
CA VAL A 128 2.57 -8.43 -9.72
C VAL A 128 3.70 -7.47 -10.05
N GLU A 129 3.38 -6.22 -10.43
CA GLU A 129 4.38 -5.18 -10.67
C GLU A 129 5.20 -4.89 -9.40
N VAL A 130 4.53 -4.71 -8.26
CA VAL A 130 5.21 -4.52 -6.96
C VAL A 130 6.14 -5.70 -6.63
N LEU A 131 5.70 -6.95 -6.86
CA LEU A 131 6.54 -8.13 -6.64
C LEU A 131 7.78 -8.10 -7.55
N THR A 132 7.60 -7.76 -8.82
CA THR A 132 8.66 -7.71 -9.82
C THR A 132 9.66 -6.59 -9.55
N GLU A 133 9.21 -5.41 -9.11
CA GLU A 133 10.08 -4.29 -8.70
C GLU A 133 11.05 -4.69 -7.58
N HIS A 134 10.63 -5.61 -6.72
CA HIS A 134 11.46 -6.17 -5.64
C HIS A 134 12.25 -7.41 -6.04
N GLY A 135 12.28 -7.78 -7.33
CA GLY A 135 13.02 -8.90 -7.86
C GLY A 135 12.40 -10.27 -7.60
N ALA A 136 11.13 -10.32 -7.17
CA ALA A 136 10.40 -11.55 -6.96
C ALA A 136 9.58 -11.93 -8.21
N GLN A 137 9.48 -13.23 -8.49
CA GLN A 137 8.61 -13.75 -9.54
C GLN A 137 7.31 -14.26 -8.94
N ALA A 138 6.19 -13.83 -9.49
CA ALA A 138 4.89 -14.32 -9.12
C ALA A 138 4.64 -15.71 -9.75
N LYS A 139 4.52 -16.74 -8.91
CA LYS A 139 4.08 -18.07 -9.35
C LYS A 139 2.56 -18.12 -9.28
N LEU A 140 1.93 -17.99 -10.44
CA LEU A 140 0.47 -17.96 -10.56
C LEU A 140 -0.13 -19.37 -10.37
N ASP A 141 -1.16 -19.44 -9.53
CA ASP A 141 -2.04 -20.59 -9.32
C ASP A 141 -3.48 -20.12 -9.55
N ASP A 142 -4.04 -20.43 -10.72
CA ASP A 142 -5.39 -19.99 -11.10
C ASP A 142 -6.41 -21.01 -10.63
N GLN A 143 -7.20 -20.64 -9.63
CA GLN A 143 -8.26 -21.44 -9.04
C GLN A 143 -9.65 -20.80 -9.25
N ARG A 144 -9.79 -20.00 -10.30
CA ARG A 144 -11.09 -19.42 -10.64
C ARG A 144 -12.04 -20.50 -11.13
N SER A 145 -13.30 -20.40 -10.73
CA SER A 145 -14.36 -21.26 -11.26
C SER A 145 -14.76 -20.76 -12.66
N ASP A 146 -14.82 -21.68 -13.61
CA ASP A 146 -15.30 -21.37 -14.97
C ASP A 146 -16.80 -21.04 -15.03
N GLY A 147 -17.49 -21.25 -13.93
CA GLY A 147 -18.94 -21.08 -13.84
C GLY A 147 -19.71 -22.22 -14.51
N THR A 148 -21.01 -22.15 -14.42
CA THR A 148 -21.91 -23.05 -15.14
C THR A 148 -22.42 -22.33 -16.37
N PRO A 149 -22.31 -22.92 -17.60
CA PRO A 149 -22.88 -22.31 -18.80
C PRO A 149 -24.37 -22.05 -18.61
N LEU A 150 -24.81 -20.85 -18.95
CA LEU A 150 -26.23 -20.55 -18.96
C LEU A 150 -26.93 -21.39 -20.04
N PRO A 151 -28.14 -21.90 -19.77
CA PRO A 151 -28.92 -22.56 -20.82
C PRO A 151 -29.15 -21.57 -21.98
N ASN A 152 -29.05 -22.08 -23.20
CA ASN A 152 -28.87 -21.39 -24.47
C ASN A 152 -29.89 -20.29 -24.86
N THR A 153 -30.77 -19.87 -24.00
CA THR A 153 -31.87 -18.97 -24.34
C THR A 153 -32.07 -17.84 -23.31
N VAL A 154 -30.99 -17.12 -23.02
CA VAL A 154 -31.15 -15.85 -22.27
C VAL A 154 -31.19 -14.72 -23.30
N GLU A 155 -32.39 -14.24 -23.62
CA GLU A 155 -32.59 -13.07 -24.47
C GLU A 155 -32.86 -11.83 -23.63
N PHE A 156 -32.23 -10.72 -24.00
CA PHE A 156 -32.53 -9.43 -23.41
C PHE A 156 -33.82 -8.88 -24.02
N LEU A 157 -34.91 -8.94 -23.29
CA LEU A 157 -36.25 -8.47 -23.73
C LEU A 157 -36.49 -6.98 -23.47
N GLY A 158 -35.51 -6.25 -22.94
CA GLY A 158 -35.62 -4.83 -22.63
C GLY A 158 -35.16 -3.93 -23.78
N GLU A 159 -35.62 -2.68 -23.79
CA GLU A 159 -35.11 -1.65 -24.67
C GLU A 159 -33.99 -0.87 -23.97
N LEU A 160 -32.79 -0.81 -24.63
CA LEU A 160 -31.70 0.02 -24.14
C LEU A 160 -31.99 1.50 -24.44
N ARG A 161 -31.82 2.36 -23.45
CA ARG A 161 -31.86 3.80 -23.66
C ARG A 161 -30.68 4.26 -24.54
N PRO A 162 -30.80 5.39 -25.30
CA PRO A 162 -29.74 5.85 -26.19
C PRO A 162 -28.32 5.88 -25.59
N PRO A 163 -28.09 6.32 -24.31
CA PRO A 163 -26.76 6.31 -23.73
C PRO A 163 -26.24 4.92 -23.35
N GLN A 164 -27.07 3.88 -23.33
CA GLN A 164 -26.72 2.50 -23.01
C GLN A 164 -26.38 1.65 -24.24
N ARG A 165 -26.56 2.20 -25.45
CA ARG A 165 -26.30 1.54 -26.76
C ARG A 165 -24.87 1.73 -27.25
N ARG A 166 -23.91 2.05 -26.40
CA ARG A 166 -22.49 2.21 -26.75
C ARG A 166 -21.74 0.92 -26.73
#